data_0ac285c82a65674762aded5a9e7821bd
#
_entry.id   0ac285c82a65674762aded5a9e7821bd
#
_cell.length_a   1.000
_cell.length_b   1.000
_cell.length_c   1.000
_cell.angle_alpha   90.00
_cell.angle_beta   90.00
_cell.angle_gamma   90.00
#
_symmetry.space_group_name_H-M   'P 1'
#
loop_
_entity.id
_entity.type
_entity.pdbx_description
1 polymer ?
#
loop_
_entity_poly.entity_id
_entity_poly.type
_entity_poly.pdbx_seq_one_letter_code
_entity_poly.pdbx_strand_id
1 'polypeptide(L)'
;MKTVLTACGLLLLFSFAKQPVTGDAILKKMYDKYSGKWFKTISFNQTTERYRHDSLVKTETWYENAIYPDLFRIDFGNPADGNAVIYKGDSSYFFKNGKLQQTSKDRDELTFFLGGMYFATFNNALARFKDLGYDLTKYHEDTWKGKPVYVIGTTNNDEKVNQLWIDEEMMVPVRFFKYDEKRKEEGTFENQVKMKNGWSETYCRFYVNDKLIQTEAYHDIFVDDAIDEKIFNPATFTTLKFSR
;
A
#
# COMPACT_ATOMS: atom_id res chain seq x y z
N MET A 1 -7.17 75.84 -22.48
CA MET A 1 -7.88 74.59 -22.60
C MET A 1 -6.84 73.46 -22.42
N LYS A 2 -6.89 72.78 -21.31
CA LYS A 2 -5.99 71.63 -21.04
C LYS A 2 -6.84 70.35 -21.20
N THR A 3 -6.56 69.54 -22.17
CA THR A 3 -7.21 68.27 -22.47
C THR A 3 -6.59 67.18 -21.57
N VAL A 4 -7.40 66.60 -20.66
CA VAL A 4 -6.97 65.46 -19.85
C VAL A 4 -7.35 64.20 -20.58
N LEU A 5 -6.35 63.41 -21.03
CA LEU A 5 -6.54 62.06 -21.56
C LEU A 5 -6.64 61.07 -20.37
N THR A 6 -7.84 60.50 -20.20
CA THR A 6 -8.07 59.40 -19.21
C THR A 6 -7.72 58.09 -19.93
N ALA A 7 -6.62 57.47 -19.55
CA ALA A 7 -6.25 56.11 -20.01
C ALA A 7 -7.03 55.08 -19.18
N CYS A 8 -7.99 54.43 -19.80
CA CYS A 8 -8.74 53.30 -19.21
C CYS A 8 -7.90 52.03 -19.33
N GLY A 9 -7.23 51.62 -18.25
CA GLY A 9 -6.47 50.37 -18.22
C GLY A 9 -7.43 49.18 -18.09
N LEU A 10 -7.50 48.36 -19.12
CA LEU A 10 -8.23 47.10 -19.15
C LEU A 10 -7.43 46.06 -18.36
N LEU A 11 -7.82 45.78 -17.10
CA LEU A 11 -7.29 44.66 -16.32
C LEU A 11 -7.89 43.35 -16.88
N LEU A 12 -7.12 42.65 -17.70
CA LEU A 12 -7.40 41.27 -18.10
C LEU A 12 -7.20 40.35 -16.90
N LEU A 13 -8.28 39.99 -16.21
CA LEU A 13 -8.29 38.92 -15.21
C LEU A 13 -8.15 37.59 -15.96
N PHE A 14 -6.93 37.07 -16.07
CA PHE A 14 -6.72 35.68 -16.45
C PHE A 14 -7.27 34.80 -15.34
N SER A 15 -8.48 34.31 -15.52
CA SER A 15 -9.01 33.20 -14.75
C SER A 15 -8.23 31.95 -15.16
N PHE A 16 -7.25 31.57 -14.35
CA PHE A 16 -6.63 30.24 -14.48
C PHE A 16 -7.71 29.23 -14.09
N ALA A 17 -8.40 28.64 -15.07
CA ALA A 17 -9.24 27.48 -14.84
C ALA A 17 -8.34 26.41 -14.21
N LYS A 18 -8.59 26.10 -12.92
CA LYS A 18 -7.90 25.03 -12.21
C LYS A 18 -8.17 23.75 -13.01
N GLN A 19 -7.13 23.15 -13.58
CA GLN A 19 -7.26 21.88 -14.30
C GLN A 19 -7.98 20.89 -13.36
N PRO A 20 -8.97 20.13 -13.87
CA PRO A 20 -9.65 19.16 -13.03
C PRO A 20 -8.61 18.20 -12.47
N VAL A 21 -8.57 18.08 -11.15
CA VAL A 21 -7.71 17.11 -10.48
C VAL A 21 -8.31 15.74 -10.74
N THR A 22 -7.48 14.75 -11.06
CA THR A 22 -7.86 13.37 -11.34
C THR A 22 -7.13 12.44 -10.39
N GLY A 23 -7.56 11.19 -10.26
CA GLY A 23 -6.90 10.22 -9.39
C GLY A 23 -5.44 9.97 -9.78
N ASP A 24 -5.12 9.97 -11.09
CA ASP A 24 -3.72 9.84 -11.54
C ASP A 24 -2.86 11.06 -11.18
N ALA A 25 -3.43 12.27 -11.15
CA ALA A 25 -2.72 13.46 -10.68
C ALA A 25 -2.42 13.40 -9.18
N ILE A 26 -3.29 12.79 -8.37
CA ILE A 26 -3.04 12.55 -6.94
C ILE A 26 -1.96 11.49 -6.76
N LEU A 27 -2.03 10.37 -7.50
CA LEU A 27 -0.97 9.36 -7.52
C LEU A 27 0.37 9.96 -7.96
N LYS A 28 0.35 10.92 -8.89
CA LYS A 28 1.57 11.62 -9.32
C LYS A 28 2.19 12.43 -8.18
N LYS A 29 1.39 13.15 -7.40
CA LYS A 29 1.86 13.89 -6.22
C LYS A 29 2.48 12.94 -5.19
N MET A 30 1.82 11.80 -4.91
CA MET A 30 2.32 10.76 -4.00
C MET A 30 3.64 10.19 -4.51
N TYR A 31 3.70 9.82 -5.78
CA TYR A 31 4.90 9.29 -6.43
C TYR A 31 6.07 10.28 -6.39
N ASP A 32 5.86 11.55 -6.76
CA ASP A 32 6.91 12.58 -6.79
C ASP A 32 7.46 12.90 -5.39
N LYS A 33 6.61 12.75 -4.36
CA LYS A 33 7.03 12.97 -2.97
C LYS A 33 8.06 11.93 -2.54
N TYR A 34 7.93 10.67 -2.98
CA TYR A 34 8.67 9.53 -2.43
C TYR A 34 9.58 8.79 -3.40
N SER A 35 9.37 8.88 -4.71
CA SER A 35 10.20 8.21 -5.71
C SER A 35 11.67 8.64 -5.57
N GLY A 36 12.57 7.66 -5.54
CA GLY A 36 14.01 7.85 -5.31
C GLY A 36 14.38 8.20 -3.85
N LYS A 37 13.43 8.24 -2.93
CA LYS A 37 13.65 8.57 -1.51
C LYS A 37 13.16 7.49 -0.55
N TRP A 38 12.17 6.68 -0.95
CA TRP A 38 11.62 5.63 -0.12
C TRP A 38 12.69 4.62 0.29
N PHE A 39 12.57 4.03 1.49
CA PHE A 39 13.49 2.98 1.93
C PHE A 39 13.37 1.75 1.02
N LYS A 40 14.52 1.09 0.79
CA LYS A 40 14.59 -0.05 -0.13
C LYS A 40 14.21 -1.36 0.52
N THR A 41 14.47 -1.49 1.80
CA THR A 41 14.19 -2.71 2.56
C THR A 41 13.35 -2.38 3.78
N ILE A 42 12.50 -3.32 4.17
CA ILE A 42 11.80 -3.29 5.46
C ILE A 42 11.76 -4.70 6.03
N SER A 43 11.96 -4.82 7.34
CA SER A 43 11.71 -6.05 8.09
C SER A 43 11.02 -5.71 9.40
N PHE A 44 10.12 -6.59 9.83
CA PHE A 44 9.41 -6.47 11.09
C PHE A 44 8.86 -7.83 11.51
N ASN A 45 8.44 -7.93 12.75
CA ASN A 45 7.55 -8.99 13.19
C ASN A 45 6.18 -8.39 13.50
N GLN A 46 5.17 -9.22 13.49
CA GLN A 46 3.81 -8.78 13.79
C GLN A 46 3.06 -9.81 14.62
N THR A 47 2.17 -9.32 15.49
CA THR A 47 1.13 -10.13 16.10
C THR A 47 -0.06 -10.13 15.14
N THR A 48 -0.38 -11.31 14.60
CA THR A 48 -1.52 -11.50 13.70
C THR A 48 -2.64 -12.20 14.44
N GLU A 49 -3.81 -11.59 14.47
CA GLU A 49 -5.03 -12.15 15.02
C GLU A 49 -6.03 -12.43 13.91
N ARG A 50 -6.58 -13.63 13.90
CA ARG A 50 -7.60 -14.05 12.93
C ARG A 50 -8.95 -14.18 13.58
N TYR A 51 -9.98 -13.73 12.88
CA TYR A 51 -11.34 -13.70 13.37
C TYR A 51 -12.28 -14.53 12.48
N ARG A 52 -13.27 -15.15 13.09
CA ARG A 52 -14.37 -15.84 12.42
C ARG A 52 -15.66 -15.58 13.19
N HIS A 53 -16.68 -15.04 12.50
CA HIS A 53 -17.94 -14.64 13.12
C HIS A 53 -17.73 -13.76 14.37
N ASP A 54 -16.91 -12.71 14.21
CA ASP A 54 -16.55 -11.73 15.25
C ASP A 54 -15.83 -12.30 16.48
N SER A 55 -15.43 -13.58 16.43
CA SER A 55 -14.68 -14.23 17.50
C SER A 55 -13.21 -14.42 17.10
N LEU A 56 -12.30 -14.10 18.00
CA LEU A 56 -10.87 -14.40 17.84
C LEU A 56 -10.67 -15.92 17.83
N VAL A 57 -10.11 -16.45 16.75
CA VAL A 57 -9.89 -17.89 16.56
C VAL A 57 -8.42 -18.30 16.58
N LYS A 58 -7.52 -17.35 16.31
CA LYS A 58 -6.09 -17.62 16.30
C LYS A 58 -5.29 -16.34 16.55
N THR A 59 -4.22 -16.47 17.32
CA THR A 59 -3.16 -15.47 17.44
C THR A 59 -1.83 -16.14 17.12
N GLU A 60 -1.02 -15.52 16.25
CA GLU A 60 0.31 -16.01 15.90
C GLU A 60 1.26 -14.86 15.60
N THR A 61 2.56 -15.10 15.68
CA THR A 61 3.56 -14.14 15.24
C THR A 61 3.93 -14.45 13.78
N TRP A 62 4.01 -13.42 12.93
CA TRP A 62 4.59 -13.50 11.61
C TRP A 62 5.87 -12.68 11.55
N TYR A 63 6.79 -13.08 10.69
CA TYR A 63 8.04 -12.37 10.47
C TYR A 63 8.13 -12.02 9.00
N GLU A 64 8.30 -10.73 8.72
CA GLU A 64 8.21 -10.21 7.37
C GLU A 64 9.49 -9.52 6.95
N ASN A 65 9.89 -9.78 5.71
CA ASN A 65 11.05 -9.18 5.08
C ASN A 65 10.69 -8.77 3.66
N ALA A 66 10.99 -7.55 3.28
CA ALA A 66 10.82 -7.08 1.90
C ALA A 66 12.06 -6.37 1.38
N ILE A 67 12.36 -6.60 0.11
CA ILE A 67 13.26 -5.78 -0.71
C ILE A 67 12.41 -5.27 -1.88
N TYR A 68 12.08 -3.99 -1.85
CA TYR A 68 11.29 -3.39 -2.90
C TYR A 68 12.01 -3.42 -4.27
N PRO A 69 11.28 -3.60 -5.39
CA PRO A 69 9.81 -3.56 -5.47
C PRO A 69 9.08 -4.90 -5.35
N ASP A 70 9.75 -6.05 -5.42
CA ASP A 70 9.10 -7.32 -5.78
C ASP A 70 9.63 -8.57 -5.07
N LEU A 71 10.40 -8.38 -4.00
CA LEU A 71 10.82 -9.47 -3.11
C LEU A 71 10.14 -9.29 -1.75
N PHE A 72 9.30 -10.26 -1.38
CA PHE A 72 8.62 -10.25 -0.10
C PHE A 72 8.53 -11.67 0.47
N ARG A 73 8.78 -11.82 1.76
CA ARG A 73 8.70 -13.10 2.47
C ARG A 73 8.00 -12.92 3.80
N ILE A 74 7.07 -13.82 4.07
CA ILE A 74 6.39 -13.96 5.36
C ILE A 74 6.71 -15.35 5.90
N ASP A 75 7.22 -15.44 7.11
CA ASP A 75 7.35 -16.68 7.88
C ASP A 75 6.27 -16.71 8.96
N PHE A 76 5.48 -17.79 8.99
CA PHE A 76 4.31 -17.95 9.86
C PHE A 76 4.68 -18.73 11.12
N GLY A 77 4.45 -18.16 12.28
CA GLY A 77 4.79 -18.77 13.57
C GLY A 77 6.31 -18.85 13.79
N ASN A 78 6.81 -19.96 14.29
CA ASN A 78 8.25 -20.15 14.46
C ASN A 78 8.92 -20.35 13.08
N PRO A 79 9.83 -19.46 12.65
CA PRO A 79 10.48 -19.57 11.33
C PRO A 79 11.26 -20.88 11.14
N ALA A 80 11.72 -21.52 12.23
CA ALA A 80 12.39 -22.82 12.17
C ALA A 80 11.47 -23.95 11.67
N ASP A 81 10.15 -23.78 11.76
CA ASP A 81 9.17 -24.76 11.27
C ASP A 81 9.07 -24.76 9.74
N GLY A 82 9.61 -23.74 9.08
CA GLY A 82 9.62 -23.64 7.63
C GLY A 82 8.23 -23.47 7.00
N ASN A 83 7.33 -22.76 7.69
CA ASN A 83 6.03 -22.36 7.14
C ASN A 83 6.17 -20.92 6.65
N ALA A 84 6.13 -20.73 5.32
CA ALA A 84 6.38 -19.41 4.75
C ALA A 84 5.69 -19.22 3.41
N VAL A 85 5.53 -17.97 3.02
CA VAL A 85 5.27 -17.59 1.62
C VAL A 85 6.39 -16.66 1.14
N ILE A 86 6.84 -16.88 -0.09
CA ILE A 86 7.80 -16.01 -0.77
C ILE A 86 7.11 -15.47 -2.01
N TYR A 87 7.06 -14.15 -2.14
CA TYR A 87 6.70 -13.45 -3.37
C TYR A 87 7.98 -13.00 -4.06
N LYS A 88 8.09 -13.33 -5.35
CA LYS A 88 9.23 -12.96 -6.18
C LYS A 88 8.77 -12.67 -7.60
N GLY A 89 8.85 -11.42 -8.01
CA GLY A 89 8.34 -10.97 -9.30
C GLY A 89 6.83 -11.23 -9.40
N ASP A 90 6.42 -12.04 -10.38
CA ASP A 90 5.01 -12.34 -10.68
C ASP A 90 4.52 -13.65 -10.04
N SER A 91 5.22 -14.18 -9.06
CA SER A 91 4.94 -15.50 -8.52
C SER A 91 5.02 -15.53 -7.00
N SER A 92 4.15 -16.32 -6.40
CA SER A 92 4.20 -16.69 -4.99
C SER A 92 4.51 -18.18 -4.82
N TYR A 93 5.24 -18.50 -3.75
CA TYR A 93 5.72 -19.84 -3.39
C TYR A 93 5.37 -20.11 -1.94
N PHE A 94 4.42 -21.02 -1.71
CA PHE A 94 3.98 -21.40 -0.37
C PHE A 94 4.73 -22.64 0.12
N PHE A 95 5.32 -22.53 1.30
CA PHE A 95 6.07 -23.59 1.98
C PHE A 95 5.36 -24.04 3.26
N LYS A 96 5.39 -25.33 3.53
CA LYS A 96 4.95 -25.94 4.78
C LYS A 96 5.98 -26.96 5.22
N ASN A 97 6.44 -26.83 6.48
CA ASN A 97 7.49 -27.68 7.05
C ASN A 97 8.73 -27.75 6.13
N GLY A 98 9.15 -26.62 5.60
CA GLY A 98 10.31 -26.49 4.71
C GLY A 98 10.15 -27.05 3.31
N LYS A 99 8.95 -27.52 2.92
CA LYS A 99 8.67 -28.11 1.61
C LYS A 99 7.74 -27.23 0.81
N LEU A 100 8.08 -26.99 -0.45
CA LEU A 100 7.22 -26.27 -1.38
C LEU A 100 5.90 -27.05 -1.57
N GLN A 101 4.78 -26.39 -1.33
CA GLN A 101 3.43 -26.96 -1.48
C GLN A 101 2.75 -26.44 -2.73
N GLN A 102 2.93 -25.15 -3.03
CA GLN A 102 2.19 -24.49 -4.11
C GLN A 102 3.04 -23.37 -4.71
N THR A 103 2.90 -23.21 -6.03
CA THR A 103 3.35 -22.02 -6.76
C THR A 103 2.16 -21.42 -7.48
N SER A 104 1.99 -20.10 -7.39
CA SER A 104 0.91 -19.39 -8.06
C SER A 104 1.47 -18.18 -8.82
N LYS A 105 0.80 -17.78 -9.90
CA LYS A 105 1.02 -16.47 -10.52
C LYS A 105 0.28 -15.45 -9.69
N ASP A 106 1.00 -14.82 -8.80
CA ASP A 106 0.45 -13.88 -7.84
C ASP A 106 1.52 -12.87 -7.42
N ARG A 107 1.15 -11.60 -7.39
CA ARG A 107 1.98 -10.52 -6.87
C ARG A 107 1.35 -10.02 -5.59
N ASP A 108 2.15 -9.81 -4.58
CA ASP A 108 1.66 -9.10 -3.41
C ASP A 108 1.31 -7.64 -3.74
N GLU A 109 0.03 -7.29 -3.56
CA GLU A 109 -0.48 -5.96 -3.85
C GLU A 109 -0.13 -4.97 -2.74
N LEU A 110 -0.05 -5.44 -1.49
CA LEU A 110 0.26 -4.58 -0.36
C LEU A 110 1.69 -4.07 -0.45
N THR A 111 2.65 -4.93 -0.80
CA THR A 111 4.03 -4.50 -1.07
C THR A 111 4.09 -3.42 -2.14
N PHE A 112 3.25 -3.50 -3.19
CA PHE A 112 3.17 -2.46 -4.22
C PHE A 112 2.61 -1.14 -3.66
N PHE A 113 1.50 -1.16 -2.92
CA PHE A 113 0.88 0.05 -2.38
C PHE A 113 1.74 0.72 -1.31
N LEU A 114 2.40 -0.08 -0.47
CA LEU A 114 3.12 0.38 0.71
C LEU A 114 4.59 0.75 0.43
N GLY A 115 5.00 0.75 -0.84
CA GLY A 115 6.36 1.20 -1.17
C GLY A 115 6.85 0.82 -2.56
N GLY A 116 6.51 -0.36 -3.05
CA GLY A 116 7.03 -0.91 -4.30
C GLY A 116 6.80 -0.04 -5.52
N MET A 117 5.70 0.71 -5.55
CA MET A 117 5.36 1.63 -6.64
C MET A 117 6.43 2.71 -6.88
N TYR A 118 7.19 3.10 -5.85
CA TYR A 118 8.21 4.16 -5.96
C TYR A 118 9.50 3.70 -6.64
N PHE A 119 9.65 2.40 -6.87
CA PHE A 119 10.80 1.78 -7.55
C PHE A 119 10.53 1.44 -9.02
N ALA A 120 9.30 1.62 -9.50
CA ALA A 120 8.93 1.54 -10.90
C ALA A 120 8.94 2.93 -11.55
N THR A 121 8.86 3.01 -12.88
CA THR A 121 8.52 4.30 -13.53
C THR A 121 7.08 4.66 -13.21
N PHE A 122 6.75 5.96 -13.20
CA PHE A 122 5.37 6.39 -12.92
C PHE A 122 4.36 5.75 -13.87
N ASN A 123 4.69 5.63 -15.16
CA ASN A 123 3.81 5.00 -16.14
C ASN A 123 3.56 3.52 -15.82
N ASN A 124 4.56 2.79 -15.36
CA ASN A 124 4.42 1.40 -14.95
C ASN A 124 3.57 1.28 -13.67
N ALA A 125 3.75 2.21 -12.73
CA ALA A 125 2.92 2.27 -11.53
C ALA A 125 1.44 2.54 -11.89
N LEU A 126 1.16 3.51 -12.79
CA LEU A 126 -0.19 3.78 -13.28
C LEU A 126 -0.80 2.57 -14.00
N ALA A 127 -0.03 1.89 -14.86
CA ALA A 127 -0.49 0.68 -15.53
C ALA A 127 -0.89 -0.38 -14.51
N ARG A 128 -0.07 -0.58 -13.46
CA ARG A 128 -0.37 -1.56 -12.39
C ARG A 128 -1.65 -1.21 -11.62
N PHE A 129 -1.91 0.06 -11.29
CA PHE A 129 -3.16 0.46 -10.66
C PHE A 129 -4.38 0.16 -11.56
N LYS A 130 -4.27 0.41 -12.87
CA LYS A 130 -5.34 0.08 -13.83
C LYS A 130 -5.56 -1.43 -13.94
N ASP A 131 -4.50 -2.24 -13.97
CA ASP A 131 -4.58 -3.72 -13.99
C ASP A 131 -5.24 -4.25 -12.72
N LEU A 132 -5.07 -3.55 -11.59
CA LEU A 132 -5.74 -3.84 -10.33
C LEU A 132 -7.20 -3.33 -10.28
N GLY A 133 -7.70 -2.73 -11.37
CA GLY A 133 -9.09 -2.33 -11.51
C GLY A 133 -9.45 -0.98 -10.89
N TYR A 134 -8.47 -0.10 -10.63
CA TYR A 134 -8.75 1.27 -10.15
C TYR A 134 -9.06 2.21 -11.31
N ASP A 135 -10.18 2.93 -11.22
CA ASP A 135 -10.52 4.01 -12.17
C ASP A 135 -9.80 5.30 -11.78
N LEU A 136 -8.63 5.52 -12.38
CA LEU A 136 -7.79 6.67 -12.08
C LEU A 136 -8.31 8.01 -12.63
N THR A 137 -9.40 7.99 -13.39
CA THR A 137 -10.06 9.23 -13.84
C THR A 137 -10.93 9.85 -12.74
N LYS A 138 -11.27 9.07 -11.71
CA LYS A 138 -12.19 9.43 -10.64
C LYS A 138 -11.47 9.64 -9.33
N TYR A 139 -11.88 10.65 -8.60
CA TYR A 139 -11.55 10.84 -7.20
C TYR A 139 -12.60 11.73 -6.52
N HIS A 140 -12.60 11.74 -5.21
CA HIS A 140 -13.21 12.77 -4.38
C HIS A 140 -12.40 12.98 -3.10
N GLU A 141 -12.66 14.06 -2.41
CA GLU A 141 -12.11 14.35 -1.08
C GLU A 141 -13.09 13.86 -0.01
N ASP A 142 -12.56 13.27 1.05
CA ASP A 142 -13.35 12.78 2.18
C ASP A 142 -12.56 12.94 3.49
N THR A 143 -13.11 12.44 4.57
CA THR A 143 -12.48 12.44 5.89
C THR A 143 -12.41 11.00 6.42
N TRP A 144 -11.21 10.54 6.75
CA TRP A 144 -10.99 9.24 7.40
C TRP A 144 -10.41 9.41 8.79
N LYS A 145 -11.12 8.94 9.82
CA LYS A 145 -10.70 9.08 11.23
C LYS A 145 -10.33 10.53 11.62
N GLY A 146 -11.09 11.49 11.11
CA GLY A 146 -10.90 12.91 11.38
C GLY A 146 -9.78 13.59 10.60
N LYS A 147 -9.15 12.90 9.63
CA LYS A 147 -8.11 13.45 8.76
C LYS A 147 -8.60 13.56 7.32
N PRO A 148 -8.25 14.63 6.58
CA PRO A 148 -8.55 14.76 5.17
C PRO A 148 -7.87 13.65 4.34
N VAL A 149 -8.59 13.08 3.39
CA VAL A 149 -8.09 12.03 2.49
C VAL A 149 -8.55 12.26 1.05
N TYR A 150 -7.74 11.83 0.11
CA TYR A 150 -8.15 11.62 -1.28
C TYR A 150 -8.64 10.20 -1.45
N VAL A 151 -9.80 10.02 -2.09
CA VAL A 151 -10.36 8.71 -2.44
C VAL A 151 -10.29 8.56 -3.95
N ILE A 152 -9.42 7.69 -4.46
CA ILE A 152 -9.26 7.38 -5.88
C ILE A 152 -10.12 6.18 -6.24
N GLY A 153 -10.74 6.20 -7.43
CA GLY A 153 -11.56 5.11 -7.96
C GLY A 153 -13.05 5.43 -8.05
N THR A 154 -13.52 6.44 -7.32
CA THR A 154 -14.91 6.86 -7.33
C THR A 154 -15.05 8.37 -7.16
N THR A 155 -16.21 8.93 -7.51
CA THR A 155 -16.57 10.35 -7.30
C THR A 155 -17.57 10.53 -6.15
N ASN A 156 -17.93 9.46 -5.47
CA ASN A 156 -18.91 9.43 -4.38
C ASN A 156 -18.58 8.26 -3.41
N ASN A 157 -19.42 8.05 -2.42
CA ASN A 157 -19.25 6.99 -1.41
C ASN A 157 -19.74 5.61 -1.89
N ASP A 158 -19.55 5.26 -3.17
CA ASP A 158 -19.90 3.94 -3.70
C ASP A 158 -18.81 2.91 -3.32
N GLU A 159 -19.07 2.09 -2.33
CA GLU A 159 -18.15 1.03 -1.86
C GLU A 159 -18.13 -0.22 -2.76
N LYS A 160 -18.87 -0.23 -3.87
CA LYS A 160 -18.90 -1.36 -4.82
C LYS A 160 -17.93 -1.17 -5.99
N VAL A 161 -16.87 -0.44 -5.77
CA VAL A 161 -15.78 -0.21 -6.73
C VAL A 161 -14.45 -0.23 -6.00
N ASN A 162 -13.37 -0.51 -6.72
CA ASN A 162 -12.03 -0.48 -6.15
C ASN A 162 -11.66 0.96 -5.80
N GLN A 163 -11.18 1.17 -4.58
CA GLN A 163 -10.83 2.49 -4.05
C GLN A 163 -9.48 2.43 -3.33
N LEU A 164 -8.70 3.49 -3.49
CA LEU A 164 -7.50 3.74 -2.70
C LEU A 164 -7.65 5.08 -1.97
N TRP A 165 -7.55 5.05 -0.66
CA TRP A 165 -7.66 6.20 0.23
C TRP A 165 -6.28 6.66 0.65
N ILE A 166 -5.94 7.91 0.41
CA ILE A 166 -4.61 8.48 0.62
C ILE A 166 -4.73 9.65 1.59
N ASP A 167 -3.99 9.62 2.69
CA ASP A 167 -3.88 10.74 3.62
C ASP A 167 -3.30 11.96 2.88
N GLU A 168 -3.96 13.12 2.96
CA GLU A 168 -3.56 14.31 2.20
C GLU A 168 -2.24 14.92 2.67
N GLU A 169 -1.92 14.82 3.94
CA GLU A 169 -0.70 15.38 4.52
C GLU A 169 0.49 14.46 4.27
N MET A 170 0.34 13.20 4.64
CA MET A 170 1.41 12.21 4.51
C MET A 170 1.60 11.75 3.07
N MET A 171 0.54 11.76 2.25
CA MET A 171 0.54 11.20 0.88
C MET A 171 0.94 9.72 0.89
N VAL A 172 0.32 8.94 1.76
CA VAL A 172 0.46 7.49 1.85
C VAL A 172 -0.92 6.84 1.88
N PRO A 173 -1.05 5.58 1.42
CA PRO A 173 -2.28 4.82 1.55
C PRO A 173 -2.67 4.63 3.03
N VAL A 174 -3.95 4.80 3.34
CA VAL A 174 -4.51 4.56 4.69
C VAL A 174 -5.67 3.58 4.67
N ARG A 175 -6.25 3.33 3.50
CA ARG A 175 -7.35 2.38 3.31
C ARG A 175 -7.45 1.97 1.85
N PHE A 176 -7.90 0.77 1.58
CA PHE A 176 -8.31 0.35 0.24
C PHE A 176 -9.60 -0.46 0.28
N PHE A 177 -10.32 -0.45 -0.85
CA PHE A 177 -11.34 -1.42 -1.18
C PHE A 177 -10.98 -2.16 -2.46
N LYS A 178 -11.23 -3.46 -2.46
CA LYS A 178 -11.34 -4.30 -3.65
C LYS A 178 -12.73 -4.89 -3.69
N TYR A 179 -13.39 -4.76 -4.81
CA TYR A 179 -14.74 -5.24 -5.00
C TYR A 179 -14.81 -6.10 -6.26
N ASP A 180 -15.29 -7.31 -6.10
CA ASP A 180 -15.83 -8.11 -7.18
C ASP A 180 -17.34 -8.30 -6.93
N GLU A 181 -18.08 -8.85 -7.89
CA GLU A 181 -19.54 -8.97 -7.84
C GLU A 181 -20.08 -9.64 -6.56
N LYS A 182 -19.25 -10.34 -5.79
CA LYS A 182 -19.65 -11.17 -4.65
C LYS A 182 -18.91 -10.85 -3.36
N ARG A 183 -17.79 -10.13 -3.46
CA ARG A 183 -16.88 -9.96 -2.34
C ARG A 183 -16.32 -8.54 -2.30
N LYS A 184 -16.50 -7.88 -1.16
CA LYS A 184 -15.82 -6.65 -0.81
C LYS A 184 -14.68 -7.00 0.13
N GLU A 185 -13.46 -6.66 -0.23
CA GLU A 185 -12.29 -6.69 0.63
C GLU A 185 -11.92 -5.26 1.01
N GLU A 186 -11.61 -5.06 2.27
CA GLU A 186 -11.15 -3.79 2.80
C GLU A 186 -9.89 -4.03 3.62
N GLY A 187 -8.89 -3.16 3.45
CA GLY A 187 -7.74 -3.07 4.34
C GLY A 187 -7.59 -1.64 4.85
N THR A 188 -7.25 -1.49 6.12
CA THR A 188 -6.90 -0.21 6.72
C THR A 188 -5.47 -0.25 7.25
N PHE A 189 -4.73 0.85 7.04
CA PHE A 189 -3.34 1.03 7.44
C PHE A 189 -3.29 2.17 8.46
N GLU A 190 -2.97 1.86 9.70
CA GLU A 190 -3.19 2.75 10.82
C GLU A 190 -1.90 3.01 11.60
N ASN A 191 -1.95 4.02 12.47
CA ASN A 191 -0.85 4.37 13.36
C ASN A 191 0.48 4.56 12.60
N GLN A 192 0.45 5.36 11.55
CA GLN A 192 1.60 5.63 10.69
C GLN A 192 2.76 6.23 11.49
N VAL A 193 3.93 5.62 11.39
CA VAL A 193 5.18 6.12 11.97
C VAL A 193 6.14 6.52 10.86
N LYS A 194 6.85 7.61 11.09
CA LYS A 194 7.84 8.06 10.12
C LYS A 194 9.12 7.24 10.23
N MET A 195 9.53 6.65 9.09
CA MET A 195 10.72 5.83 8.96
C MET A 195 11.65 6.46 7.92
N LYS A 196 12.77 7.08 8.34
CA LYS A 196 13.66 7.80 7.41
C LYS A 196 12.90 8.78 6.50
N ASN A 197 12.83 8.48 5.21
CA ASN A 197 12.16 9.32 4.21
C ASN A 197 10.77 8.78 3.80
N GLY A 198 10.31 7.69 4.42
CA GLY A 198 9.01 7.07 4.19
C GLY A 198 8.17 7.00 5.45
N TRP A 199 7.17 6.16 5.41
CA TRP A 199 6.24 5.87 6.50
C TRP A 199 5.98 4.37 6.55
N SER A 200 5.70 3.86 7.73
CA SER A 200 5.15 2.52 7.91
C SER A 200 3.93 2.63 8.79
N GLU A 201 2.89 1.90 8.46
CA GLU A 201 1.81 1.59 9.38
C GLU A 201 2.35 0.70 10.50
N THR A 202 1.72 0.74 11.66
CA THR A 202 2.03 -0.18 12.75
C THR A 202 0.84 -1.02 13.16
N TYR A 203 -0.32 -0.78 12.54
CA TYR A 203 -1.52 -1.56 12.78
C TYR A 203 -2.37 -1.65 11.51
N CYS A 204 -2.79 -2.86 11.15
CA CYS A 204 -3.67 -3.11 10.01
C CYS A 204 -4.94 -3.85 10.45
N ARG A 205 -6.03 -3.62 9.72
CA ARG A 205 -7.26 -4.40 9.79
C ARG A 205 -7.71 -4.81 8.42
N PHE A 206 -8.15 -6.05 8.29
CA PHE A 206 -8.68 -6.58 7.04
C PHE A 206 -10.09 -7.10 7.26
N TYR A 207 -10.95 -6.75 6.32
CA TYR A 207 -12.36 -7.11 6.34
C TYR A 207 -12.76 -7.82 5.05
N VAL A 208 -13.73 -8.71 5.15
CA VAL A 208 -14.41 -9.31 4.00
C VAL A 208 -15.91 -9.17 4.22
N ASN A 209 -16.60 -8.50 3.30
CA ASN A 209 -18.03 -8.19 3.39
C ASN A 209 -18.38 -7.57 4.75
N ASP A 210 -17.62 -6.54 5.15
CA ASP A 210 -17.73 -5.76 6.40
C ASP A 210 -17.47 -6.54 7.69
N LYS A 211 -16.99 -7.79 7.59
CA LYS A 211 -16.61 -8.59 8.75
C LYS A 211 -15.11 -8.58 8.93
N LEU A 212 -14.66 -8.24 10.13
CA LEU A 212 -13.25 -8.33 10.50
C LEU A 212 -12.77 -9.77 10.39
N ILE A 213 -11.72 -9.99 9.62
CA ILE A 213 -11.11 -11.32 9.42
C ILE A 213 -9.71 -11.41 10.00
N GLN A 214 -8.99 -10.27 10.06
CA GLN A 214 -7.59 -10.23 10.53
C GLN A 214 -7.23 -8.85 11.05
N THR A 215 -6.42 -8.85 12.12
CA THR A 215 -5.66 -7.66 12.54
C THR A 215 -4.18 -7.99 12.60
N GLU A 216 -3.35 -6.96 12.40
CA GLU A 216 -1.90 -7.07 12.45
C GLU A 216 -1.34 -5.90 13.28
N ALA A 217 -0.54 -6.20 14.29
CA ALA A 217 0.20 -5.21 15.06
C ALA A 217 1.69 -5.41 14.82
N TYR A 218 2.35 -4.40 14.22
CA TYR A 218 3.77 -4.49 13.84
C TYR A 218 4.68 -4.10 14.99
N HIS A 219 5.76 -4.83 15.11
CA HIS A 219 6.80 -4.67 16.12
C HIS A 219 8.19 -4.73 15.46
N ASP A 220 9.18 -4.10 16.08
CA ASP A 220 10.59 -4.18 15.66
C ASP A 220 10.77 -3.87 14.17
N ILE A 221 10.24 -2.71 13.74
CA ILE A 221 10.31 -2.29 12.34
C ILE A 221 11.70 -1.71 12.04
N PHE A 222 12.40 -2.30 11.07
CA PHE A 222 13.70 -1.83 10.58
C PHE A 222 13.61 -1.53 9.09
N VAL A 223 14.22 -0.42 8.65
CA VAL A 223 14.24 -0.01 7.25
C VAL A 223 15.66 0.28 6.78
N ASP A 224 15.95 -0.06 5.51
CA ASP A 224 17.28 0.03 4.88
C ASP A 224 18.38 -0.77 5.59
N ASP A 225 18.01 -1.75 6.39
CA ASP A 225 18.95 -2.74 6.88
C ASP A 225 19.28 -3.72 5.73
N ALA A 226 20.50 -4.27 5.77
CA ALA A 226 20.90 -5.27 4.78
C ALA A 226 20.10 -6.57 4.98
N ILE A 227 19.40 -7.00 3.95
CA ILE A 227 18.70 -8.28 3.90
C ILE A 227 19.39 -9.16 2.85
N ASP A 228 19.76 -10.41 3.21
CA ASP A 228 20.34 -11.37 2.26
C ASP A 228 19.27 -11.81 1.25
N GLU A 229 19.42 -11.45 -0.01
CA GLU A 229 18.48 -11.81 -1.08
C GLU A 229 18.25 -13.32 -1.22
N LYS A 230 19.15 -14.16 -0.71
CA LYS A 230 19.01 -15.62 -0.75
C LYS A 230 17.78 -16.12 0.00
N ILE A 231 17.29 -15.37 1.01
CA ILE A 231 16.08 -15.76 1.76
C ILE A 231 14.81 -15.75 0.87
N PHE A 232 14.86 -15.03 -0.25
CA PHE A 232 13.77 -14.97 -1.23
C PHE A 232 13.95 -15.98 -2.39
N ASN A 233 14.90 -16.89 -2.30
CA ASN A 233 15.08 -17.89 -3.36
C ASN A 233 14.27 -19.16 -3.04
N PRO A 234 13.17 -19.43 -3.77
CA PRO A 234 12.34 -20.60 -3.51
C PRO A 234 13.01 -21.93 -3.84
N ALA A 235 14.01 -21.95 -4.76
CA ALA A 235 14.73 -23.17 -5.12
C ALA A 235 15.69 -23.65 -4.03
N THR A 236 16.16 -22.71 -3.20
CA THR A 236 17.07 -22.98 -2.07
C THR A 236 16.45 -22.48 -0.77
N PHE A 237 15.17 -22.84 -0.56
CA PHE A 237 14.46 -22.40 0.65
C PHE A 237 15.24 -22.77 1.91
N THR A 238 15.46 -21.77 2.74
CA THR A 238 16.11 -21.93 4.05
C THR A 238 15.20 -21.41 5.14
N THR A 239 15.15 -22.14 6.25
CA THR A 239 14.49 -21.62 7.47
C THR A 239 15.30 -20.46 8.03
N LEU A 240 14.62 -19.38 8.41
CA LEU A 240 15.28 -18.25 9.04
C LEU A 240 15.62 -18.59 10.49
N LYS A 241 16.81 -18.20 10.91
CA LYS A 241 17.19 -18.20 12.33
C LYS A 241 17.11 -16.76 12.80
N PHE A 242 16.06 -16.39 13.51
CA PHE A 242 16.01 -15.12 14.19
C PHE A 242 16.79 -15.24 15.51
N SER A 243 17.99 -14.71 15.50
CA SER A 243 18.77 -14.43 16.70
C SER A 243 18.72 -12.92 16.93
N ARG A 244 17.61 -12.40 17.42
CA ARG A 244 17.55 -11.04 17.99
C ARG A 244 16.74 -11.07 19.26
#